data_e8557eec9370d3b3cd7a34d11d0a2d52
#
_entry.id   e8557eec9370d3b3cd7a34d11d0a2d52
#
_cell.length_a   1.000
_cell.length_b   1.000
_cell.length_c   1.000
_cell.angle_alpha   90.00
_cell.angle_beta   90.00
_cell.angle_gamma   90.00
#
_symmetry.space_group_name_H-M   'P 1'
#
loop_
_entity.id
_entity.type
_entity.pdbx_description
1 polymer ?
#
loop_
_entity_poly.entity_id
_entity_poly.type
_entity_poly.pdbx_seq_one_letter_code
_entity_poly.pdbx_strand_id
1 'polypeptide(L)'
;MSARDDILASIRQSLAGSTMTEPVPRDYRQETEHAPGSEPVIEEMIDVLEDYTAIVTRVTENGIPQAISNFLEDCTSVVVPHGLPDTWKAAAGEGRTVREDSRENGLSNYELDKIDAVVTGSRVGISLSGTIILDGEPDQGRRAITLVPDTHVTVLYEKDIYPTVPQAVAVLEQFPDRPTTWIAGPSATSDIELVRVDGVHGPRNLRVILVK
;
A
#
# COMPACT_ATOMS: atom_id res chain seq x y z
N MET A 1 -23.44 25.40 24.97
CA MET A 1 -23.13 24.06 24.42
C MET A 1 -22.22 24.27 23.23
N SER A 2 -21.30 23.36 22.94
CA SER A 2 -20.44 23.52 21.76
C SER A 2 -21.19 23.08 20.50
N ALA A 3 -20.81 23.59 19.33
CA ALA A 3 -21.38 23.15 18.06
C ALA A 3 -21.32 21.61 17.89
N ARG A 4 -20.31 20.96 18.45
CA ARG A 4 -20.20 19.51 18.49
C ARG A 4 -21.35 18.87 19.30
N ASP A 5 -21.68 19.45 20.47
CA ASP A 5 -22.75 18.90 21.33
C ASP A 5 -24.11 19.04 20.67
N ASP A 6 -24.34 20.16 19.97
CA ASP A 6 -25.58 20.41 19.24
C ASP A 6 -25.75 19.45 18.07
N ILE A 7 -24.67 19.17 17.30
CA ILE A 7 -24.65 18.20 16.20
C ILE A 7 -24.93 16.78 16.72
N LEU A 8 -24.26 16.37 17.80
CA LEU A 8 -24.45 15.05 18.39
C LEU A 8 -25.87 14.89 18.98
N ALA A 9 -26.43 15.94 19.59
CA ALA A 9 -27.80 15.92 20.08
C ALA A 9 -28.82 15.77 18.94
N SER A 10 -28.64 16.49 17.83
CA SER A 10 -29.47 16.37 16.62
C SER A 10 -29.43 14.96 16.04
N ILE A 11 -28.24 14.35 15.92
CA ILE A 11 -28.08 12.98 15.43
C ILE A 11 -28.81 11.99 16.36
N ARG A 12 -28.62 12.11 17.67
CA ARG A 12 -29.30 11.23 18.64
C ARG A 12 -30.80 11.37 18.58
N GLN A 13 -31.32 12.59 18.40
CA GLN A 13 -32.74 12.85 18.25
C GLN A 13 -33.29 12.22 16.97
N SER A 14 -32.59 12.30 15.86
CA SER A 14 -32.97 11.69 14.57
C SER A 14 -32.97 10.16 14.62
N LEU A 15 -32.07 9.58 15.43
CA LEU A 15 -31.99 8.13 15.64
C LEU A 15 -32.95 7.61 16.72
N ALA A 16 -33.58 8.50 17.49
CA ALA A 16 -34.53 8.09 18.55
C ALA A 16 -35.74 7.38 17.93
N GLY A 17 -35.94 6.12 18.33
CA GLY A 17 -37.02 5.27 17.79
C GLY A 17 -36.64 4.47 16.53
N SER A 18 -35.45 4.63 15.98
CA SER A 18 -34.95 3.71 14.94
C SER A 18 -34.59 2.39 15.59
N THR A 19 -35.19 1.29 15.12
CA THR A 19 -34.74 -0.06 15.45
C THR A 19 -33.69 -0.48 14.44
N MET A 20 -32.55 -0.95 14.93
CA MET A 20 -31.65 -1.72 14.04
C MET A 20 -32.46 -2.92 13.55
N THR A 21 -32.67 -2.97 12.24
CA THR A 21 -33.20 -4.14 11.58
C THR A 21 -32.25 -5.32 11.81
N GLU A 22 -32.23 -6.33 11.12
CA GLU A 22 -31.43 -7.52 11.36
C GLU A 22 -29.93 -7.24 11.44
N PRO A 23 -29.15 -7.97 12.25
CA PRO A 23 -27.70 -7.85 12.27
C PRO A 23 -27.13 -8.17 10.87
N VAL A 24 -26.23 -7.33 10.41
CA VAL A 24 -25.56 -7.55 9.12
C VAL A 24 -24.79 -8.88 9.20
N PRO A 25 -25.08 -9.84 8.30
CA PRO A 25 -24.35 -11.10 8.30
C PRO A 25 -22.86 -10.83 8.01
N ARG A 26 -21.99 -11.50 8.79
CA ARG A 26 -20.52 -11.37 8.67
C ARG A 26 -19.88 -12.72 8.38
N ASP A 27 -20.62 -13.60 7.75
CA ASP A 27 -20.17 -14.93 7.34
C ASP A 27 -19.35 -14.82 6.03
N TYR A 28 -18.18 -14.20 6.16
CA TYR A 28 -17.25 -14.05 5.04
C TYR A 28 -16.45 -15.32 4.82
N ARG A 29 -16.21 -15.65 3.56
CA ARG A 29 -15.37 -16.79 3.17
C ARG A 29 -13.93 -16.59 3.62
N GLN A 30 -13.50 -17.37 4.63
CA GLN A 30 -12.15 -17.33 5.20
C GLN A 30 -11.22 -18.41 4.62
N GLU A 31 -11.77 -19.42 3.96
CA GLU A 31 -11.02 -20.51 3.38
C GLU A 31 -11.14 -20.52 1.86
N THR A 32 -10.05 -20.88 1.19
CA THR A 32 -9.95 -21.01 -0.26
C THR A 32 -9.24 -22.31 -0.59
N GLU A 33 -9.29 -22.69 -1.89
CA GLU A 33 -8.62 -23.88 -2.39
C GLU A 33 -7.10 -23.86 -2.16
N HIS A 34 -6.51 -22.64 -2.23
CA HIS A 34 -5.07 -22.44 -2.09
C HIS A 34 -4.74 -21.72 -0.78
N ALA A 35 -3.70 -22.20 -0.11
CA ALA A 35 -3.20 -21.57 1.11
C ALA A 35 -2.49 -20.24 0.82
N PRO A 36 -2.53 -19.27 1.76
CA PRO A 36 -1.71 -18.06 1.68
C PRO A 36 -0.23 -18.38 1.39
N GLY A 37 0.42 -17.59 0.54
CA GLY A 37 1.82 -17.77 0.18
C GLY A 37 2.13 -19.00 -0.67
N SER A 38 1.12 -19.76 -1.11
CA SER A 38 1.34 -20.90 -2.03
C SER A 38 1.62 -20.41 -3.46
N GLU A 39 2.32 -21.22 -4.26
CA GLU A 39 2.71 -20.84 -5.61
C GLU A 39 1.53 -20.38 -6.49
N PRO A 40 0.35 -21.05 -6.50
CA PRO A 40 -0.79 -20.57 -7.28
C PRO A 40 -1.28 -19.17 -6.85
N VAL A 41 -1.20 -18.85 -5.55
CA VAL A 41 -1.59 -17.53 -5.02
C VAL A 41 -0.59 -16.46 -5.44
N ILE A 42 0.69 -16.81 -5.49
CA ILE A 42 1.75 -15.89 -5.91
C ILE A 42 1.69 -15.65 -7.42
N GLU A 43 1.48 -16.68 -8.23
CA GLU A 43 1.29 -16.56 -9.68
C GLU A 43 0.07 -15.67 -9.99
N GLU A 44 -1.07 -15.89 -9.34
CA GLU A 44 -2.26 -15.03 -9.47
C GLU A 44 -1.95 -13.57 -9.12
N MET A 45 -1.19 -13.32 -8.04
CA MET A 45 -0.79 -11.96 -7.63
C MET A 45 0.07 -11.30 -8.70
N ILE A 46 1.02 -12.02 -9.29
CA ILE A 46 1.88 -11.50 -10.35
C ILE A 46 1.06 -11.16 -11.58
N ASP A 47 0.25 -12.10 -12.06
CA ASP A 47 -0.57 -11.93 -13.26
C ASP A 47 -1.48 -10.70 -13.14
N VAL A 48 -2.16 -10.53 -11.98
CA VAL A 48 -3.05 -9.39 -11.76
C VAL A 48 -2.28 -8.08 -11.65
N LEU A 49 -1.12 -8.05 -10.98
CA LEU A 49 -0.29 -6.84 -10.89
C LEU A 49 0.23 -6.41 -12.28
N GLU A 50 0.70 -7.36 -13.09
CA GLU A 50 1.20 -7.09 -14.44
C GLU A 50 0.08 -6.68 -15.41
N ASP A 51 -1.12 -7.24 -15.27
CA ASP A 51 -2.31 -6.80 -16.04
C ASP A 51 -2.65 -5.32 -15.75
N TYR A 52 -2.42 -4.87 -14.51
CA TYR A 52 -2.50 -3.46 -14.12
C TYR A 52 -1.25 -2.65 -14.43
N THR A 53 -0.30 -3.19 -15.21
CA THR A 53 0.94 -2.51 -15.63
C THR A 53 1.97 -2.26 -14.52
N ALA A 54 1.88 -2.91 -13.38
CA ALA A 54 2.96 -2.95 -12.41
C ALA A 54 4.13 -3.78 -12.92
N ILE A 55 5.34 -3.45 -12.48
CA ILE A 55 6.52 -4.26 -12.79
C ILE A 55 6.85 -5.10 -11.56
N VAL A 56 6.88 -6.42 -11.73
CA VAL A 56 7.10 -7.36 -10.63
C VAL A 56 8.43 -8.09 -10.79
N THR A 57 9.16 -8.28 -9.70
CA THR A 57 10.33 -9.16 -9.64
C THR A 57 10.28 -10.05 -8.41
N ARG A 58 10.68 -11.31 -8.56
CA ARG A 58 10.80 -12.26 -7.44
C ARG A 58 12.26 -12.42 -7.05
N VAL A 59 12.54 -12.29 -5.76
CA VAL A 59 13.90 -12.43 -5.22
C VAL A 59 13.90 -13.20 -3.91
N THR A 60 15.06 -13.61 -3.49
CA THR A 60 15.29 -14.03 -2.09
C THR A 60 15.58 -12.78 -1.24
N GLU A 61 15.52 -12.91 0.08
CA GLU A 61 15.78 -11.81 1.01
C GLU A 61 17.11 -11.08 0.73
N ASN A 62 18.17 -11.84 0.42
CA ASN A 62 19.48 -11.27 0.07
C ASN A 62 19.47 -10.49 -1.28
N GLY A 63 18.49 -10.71 -2.13
CA GLY A 63 18.34 -10.05 -3.42
C GLY A 63 17.60 -8.71 -3.36
N ILE A 64 16.96 -8.39 -2.23
CA ILE A 64 16.16 -7.16 -2.08
C ILE A 64 16.96 -5.90 -2.38
N PRO A 65 18.17 -5.67 -1.84
CA PRO A 65 18.94 -4.46 -2.12
C PRO A 65 19.24 -4.26 -3.61
N GLN A 66 19.61 -5.33 -4.30
CA GLN A 66 19.89 -5.25 -5.73
C GLN A 66 18.63 -4.95 -6.56
N ALA A 67 17.50 -5.55 -6.19
CA ALA A 67 16.21 -5.29 -6.84
C ALA A 67 15.77 -3.83 -6.65
N ILE A 68 15.95 -3.28 -5.44
CA ILE A 68 15.68 -1.85 -5.16
C ILE A 68 16.54 -0.97 -6.06
N SER A 69 17.87 -1.22 -6.12
CA SER A 69 18.78 -0.42 -6.94
C SER A 69 18.41 -0.49 -8.43
N ASN A 70 18.05 -1.67 -8.94
CA ASN A 70 17.62 -1.87 -10.32
C ASN A 70 16.32 -1.12 -10.62
N PHE A 71 15.34 -1.20 -9.71
CA PHE A 71 14.07 -0.50 -9.88
C PHE A 71 14.16 1.02 -9.76
N LEU A 72 15.25 1.54 -9.29
CA LEU A 72 15.48 2.98 -9.15
C LEU A 72 16.48 3.53 -10.17
N GLU A 73 16.90 2.76 -11.19
CA GLU A 73 17.96 3.16 -12.12
C GLU A 73 17.68 4.49 -12.83
N ASP A 74 16.41 4.78 -13.13
CA ASP A 74 15.97 6.02 -13.79
C ASP A 74 15.69 7.17 -12.81
N CYS A 75 15.83 6.94 -11.49
CA CYS A 75 15.52 7.92 -10.44
C CYS A 75 16.80 8.61 -9.94
N THR A 76 16.71 9.88 -9.65
CA THR A 76 17.80 10.70 -9.09
C THR A 76 17.60 11.03 -7.62
N SER A 77 16.37 10.94 -7.15
CA SER A 77 15.96 11.24 -5.78
C SER A 77 14.94 10.24 -5.25
N VAL A 78 15.07 9.89 -3.96
CA VAL A 78 14.25 8.88 -3.31
C VAL A 78 13.86 9.35 -1.91
N VAL A 79 12.60 9.19 -1.54
CA VAL A 79 12.17 9.28 -0.14
C VAL A 79 12.04 7.87 0.45
N VAL A 80 12.48 7.74 1.70
CA VAL A 80 12.36 6.50 2.46
C VAL A 80 11.74 6.77 3.83
N PRO A 81 10.92 5.87 4.36
CA PRO A 81 10.45 5.97 5.74
C PRO A 81 11.62 5.73 6.71
N HIS A 82 11.58 6.39 7.87
CA HIS A 82 12.63 6.30 8.88
C HIS A 82 12.92 4.87 9.37
N GLY A 83 11.91 4.01 9.37
CA GLY A 83 12.02 2.60 9.79
C GLY A 83 12.36 1.62 8.69
N LEU A 84 12.69 2.08 7.47
CA LEU A 84 13.15 1.19 6.41
C LEU A 84 14.48 0.50 6.83
N PRO A 85 14.68 -0.79 6.54
CA PRO A 85 15.94 -1.48 6.85
C PRO A 85 17.16 -0.76 6.26
N ASP A 86 18.26 -0.69 7.01
CA ASP A 86 19.46 0.06 6.60
C ASP A 86 20.06 -0.43 5.28
N THR A 87 20.01 -1.73 5.01
CA THR A 87 20.47 -2.32 3.76
C THR A 87 19.63 -1.86 2.56
N TRP A 88 18.31 -1.65 2.76
CA TRP A 88 17.41 -1.14 1.72
C TRP A 88 17.61 0.37 1.53
N LYS A 89 17.82 1.12 2.62
CA LYS A 89 18.17 2.55 2.57
C LYS A 89 19.47 2.76 1.79
N ALA A 90 20.50 1.95 2.06
CA ALA A 90 21.77 2.02 1.37
C ALA A 90 21.61 1.76 -0.15
N ALA A 91 20.85 0.72 -0.52
CA ALA A 91 20.56 0.41 -1.92
C ALA A 91 19.73 1.51 -2.61
N ALA A 92 18.74 2.06 -1.92
CA ALA A 92 17.95 3.18 -2.42
C ALA A 92 18.83 4.44 -2.65
N GLY A 93 19.86 4.62 -1.82
CA GLY A 93 20.79 5.77 -1.89
C GLY A 93 21.92 5.63 -2.90
N GLU A 94 22.10 4.49 -3.54
CA GLU A 94 23.20 4.25 -4.44
C GLU A 94 23.13 5.15 -5.69
N GLY A 95 23.98 6.21 -5.70
CA GLY A 95 23.99 7.22 -6.77
C GLY A 95 22.83 8.22 -6.75
N ARG A 96 22.02 8.27 -5.66
CA ARG A 96 20.80 9.07 -5.56
C ARG A 96 20.78 9.96 -4.32
N THR A 97 20.00 11.02 -4.36
CA THR A 97 19.72 11.83 -3.17
C THR A 97 18.61 11.17 -2.37
N VAL A 98 18.91 10.78 -1.13
CA VAL A 98 17.91 10.19 -0.21
C VAL A 98 17.38 11.24 0.76
N ARG A 99 16.07 11.27 0.92
CA ARG A 99 15.38 12.02 1.97
C ARG A 99 14.64 11.03 2.88
N GLU A 100 14.87 11.13 4.17
CA GLU A 100 14.13 10.35 5.15
C GLU A 100 12.89 11.11 5.61
N ASP A 101 11.75 10.41 5.71
CA ASP A 101 10.48 10.96 6.19
C ASP A 101 10.03 10.25 7.47
N SER A 102 9.57 11.02 8.43
CA SER A 102 8.98 10.49 9.66
C SER A 102 7.74 11.30 10.07
N ARG A 103 7.05 10.87 11.12
CA ARG A 103 5.91 11.62 11.65
C ARG A 103 6.36 12.93 12.32
N GLU A 104 7.55 12.95 12.93
CA GLU A 104 8.12 14.12 13.58
C GLU A 104 8.76 15.09 12.58
N ASN A 105 9.40 14.55 11.54
CA ASN A 105 10.11 15.31 10.51
C ASN A 105 9.56 14.97 9.12
N GLY A 106 8.27 15.21 8.92
CA GLY A 106 7.59 14.93 7.67
C GLY A 106 7.89 15.96 6.60
N LEU A 107 8.23 15.49 5.41
CA LEU A 107 8.35 16.32 4.22
C LEU A 107 6.99 16.89 3.83
N SER A 108 6.96 18.15 3.39
CA SER A 108 5.77 18.77 2.82
C SER A 108 5.44 18.15 1.43
N ASN A 109 4.19 18.29 0.99
CA ASN A 109 3.79 17.81 -0.34
C ASN A 109 4.62 18.47 -1.46
N TYR A 110 5.00 19.75 -1.32
CA TYR A 110 5.86 20.44 -2.28
C TYR A 110 7.32 19.93 -2.32
N GLU A 111 7.81 19.37 -1.21
CA GLU A 111 9.11 18.70 -1.18
C GLU A 111 9.01 17.31 -1.81
N LEU A 112 7.94 16.56 -1.49
CA LEU A 112 7.68 15.24 -2.04
C LEU A 112 7.46 15.27 -3.56
N ASP A 113 6.79 16.29 -4.08
CA ASP A 113 6.55 16.52 -5.52
C ASP A 113 7.85 16.66 -6.35
N LYS A 114 8.96 16.92 -5.69
CA LYS A 114 10.29 17.03 -6.32
C LYS A 114 11.12 15.75 -6.21
N ILE A 115 10.56 14.70 -5.64
CA ILE A 115 11.23 13.43 -5.41
C ILE A 115 10.65 12.39 -6.39
N ASP A 116 11.54 11.70 -7.10
CA ASP A 116 11.16 10.78 -8.17
C ASP A 116 10.47 9.51 -7.64
N ALA A 117 10.97 8.98 -6.52
CA ALA A 117 10.52 7.68 -6.04
C ALA A 117 10.40 7.58 -4.51
N VAL A 118 9.63 6.58 -4.08
CA VAL A 118 9.56 6.12 -2.69
C VAL A 118 9.86 4.61 -2.63
N VAL A 119 10.54 4.18 -1.56
CA VAL A 119 10.73 2.76 -1.24
C VAL A 119 10.07 2.44 0.08
N THR A 120 9.23 1.40 0.13
CA THR A 120 8.56 0.96 1.35
C THR A 120 8.53 -0.56 1.49
N GLY A 121 8.35 -1.03 2.72
CA GLY A 121 7.78 -2.34 2.96
C GLY A 121 6.27 -2.35 2.73
N SER A 122 5.63 -3.48 3.02
CA SER A 122 4.18 -3.66 3.00
C SER A 122 3.72 -4.63 4.08
N ARG A 123 2.44 -4.66 4.37
CA ARG A 123 1.88 -5.52 5.42
C ARG A 123 1.36 -6.84 4.87
N VAL A 124 0.48 -6.78 3.88
CA VAL A 124 -0.14 -7.96 3.24
C VAL A 124 -0.45 -7.69 1.78
N GLY A 125 -0.52 -8.75 0.97
CA GLY A 125 -1.05 -8.75 -0.38
C GLY A 125 -2.35 -9.53 -0.50
N ILE A 126 -3.15 -9.21 -1.53
CA ILE A 126 -4.38 -9.94 -1.91
C ILE A 126 -4.26 -10.32 -3.37
N SER A 127 -4.10 -11.62 -3.67
CA SER A 127 -3.84 -12.09 -5.03
C SER A 127 -5.01 -11.83 -5.97
N LEU A 128 -6.24 -12.14 -5.55
CA LEU A 128 -7.45 -11.99 -6.38
C LEU A 128 -7.61 -10.58 -7.00
N SER A 129 -7.07 -9.56 -6.38
CA SER A 129 -7.21 -8.16 -6.82
C SER A 129 -5.89 -7.44 -7.06
N GLY A 130 -4.74 -8.12 -6.94
CA GLY A 130 -3.43 -7.49 -7.03
C GLY A 130 -3.22 -6.34 -6.03
N THR A 131 -3.88 -6.42 -4.86
CA THR A 131 -3.85 -5.34 -3.88
C THR A 131 -2.71 -5.53 -2.89
N ILE A 132 -1.94 -4.47 -2.66
CA ILE A 132 -0.90 -4.39 -1.64
C ILE A 132 -1.38 -3.44 -0.55
N ILE A 133 -1.28 -3.85 0.72
CA ILE A 133 -1.78 -3.07 1.84
C ILE A 133 -0.63 -2.64 2.74
N LEU A 134 -0.61 -1.36 3.05
CA LEU A 134 0.25 -0.72 4.04
C LEU A 134 -0.60 -0.34 5.26
N ASP A 135 -0.09 -0.56 6.47
CA ASP A 135 -0.78 -0.25 7.74
C ASP A 135 -0.03 0.77 8.60
N GLY A 136 0.91 1.50 7.98
CA GLY A 136 1.65 2.58 8.65
C GLY A 136 2.72 2.12 9.63
N GLU A 137 3.22 0.89 9.48
CA GLU A 137 4.45 0.42 10.15
C GLU A 137 5.63 1.34 9.83
N PRO A 138 6.69 1.34 10.67
CA PRO A 138 7.82 2.24 10.50
C PRO A 138 8.52 2.15 9.13
N ASP A 139 8.54 0.99 8.49
CA ASP A 139 9.12 0.73 7.17
C ASP A 139 8.20 1.11 5.99
N GLN A 140 6.95 1.48 6.29
CA GLN A 140 5.94 1.89 5.30
C GLN A 140 5.72 3.41 5.30
N GLY A 141 5.93 4.04 6.45
CA GLY A 141 5.90 5.49 6.62
C GLY A 141 4.49 6.11 6.57
N ARG A 142 4.46 7.41 6.30
CA ARG A 142 3.20 8.18 6.19
C ARG A 142 2.59 7.99 4.80
N ARG A 143 1.26 8.00 4.73
CA ARG A 143 0.52 7.90 3.45
C ARG A 143 0.99 8.92 2.40
N ALA A 144 1.43 10.12 2.79
CA ALA A 144 1.86 11.14 1.85
C ALA A 144 3.04 10.69 0.97
N ILE A 145 4.01 9.96 1.51
CA ILE A 145 5.18 9.52 0.75
C ILE A 145 4.86 8.46 -0.32
N THR A 146 3.75 7.75 -0.17
CA THR A 146 3.29 6.74 -1.13
C THR A 146 2.26 7.27 -2.14
N LEU A 147 1.92 8.57 -2.06
CA LEU A 147 0.94 9.19 -2.95
C LEU A 147 1.53 10.25 -3.87
N VAL A 148 2.59 10.96 -3.44
CA VAL A 148 3.09 12.13 -4.16
C VAL A 148 4.20 11.79 -5.16
N PRO A 149 5.27 11.03 -4.84
CA PRO A 149 6.29 10.64 -5.81
C PRO A 149 5.72 9.81 -6.95
N ASP A 150 6.31 9.93 -8.12
CA ASP A 150 5.85 9.26 -9.36
C ASP A 150 6.08 7.75 -9.39
N THR A 151 7.08 7.27 -8.66
CA THR A 151 7.43 5.84 -8.61
C THR A 151 7.33 5.31 -7.18
N HIS A 152 6.61 4.21 -7.00
CA HIS A 152 6.58 3.48 -5.74
C HIS A 152 7.22 2.10 -5.92
N VAL A 153 8.33 1.87 -5.23
CA VAL A 153 8.96 0.55 -5.08
C VAL A 153 8.51 -0.03 -3.74
N THR A 154 7.80 -1.14 -3.76
CA THR A 154 7.29 -1.79 -2.54
C THR A 154 7.81 -3.22 -2.44
N VAL A 155 8.17 -3.62 -1.22
CA VAL A 155 8.62 -4.98 -0.91
C VAL A 155 7.48 -5.72 -0.21
N LEU A 156 7.11 -6.89 -0.75
CA LEU A 156 6.05 -7.74 -0.22
C LEU A 156 6.58 -9.17 -0.08
N TYR A 157 6.46 -9.75 1.11
CA TYR A 157 6.83 -11.15 1.33
C TYR A 157 5.74 -12.09 0.81
N GLU A 158 6.15 -13.14 0.08
CA GLU A 158 5.23 -14.13 -0.50
C GLU A 158 4.34 -14.80 0.55
N LYS A 159 4.88 -15.08 1.74
CA LYS A 159 4.14 -15.64 2.89
C LYS A 159 2.98 -14.76 3.37
N ASP A 160 3.03 -13.46 3.07
CA ASP A 160 2.04 -12.47 3.49
C ASP A 160 1.04 -12.13 2.37
N ILE A 161 1.00 -12.95 1.29
CA ILE A 161 0.02 -12.86 0.21
C ILE A 161 -1.14 -13.80 0.49
N TYR A 162 -2.32 -13.24 0.61
CA TYR A 162 -3.58 -13.95 0.89
C TYR A 162 -4.46 -13.99 -0.36
N PRO A 163 -5.22 -15.08 -0.57
CA PRO A 163 -6.12 -15.19 -1.71
C PRO A 163 -7.22 -14.12 -1.76
N THR A 164 -7.79 -13.75 -0.62
CA THR A 164 -9.01 -12.94 -0.57
C THR A 164 -8.96 -11.80 0.45
N VAL A 165 -9.82 -10.80 0.23
CA VAL A 165 -9.99 -9.65 1.16
C VAL A 165 -10.31 -10.09 2.60
N PRO A 166 -11.26 -11.01 2.87
CA PRO A 166 -11.57 -11.41 4.25
C PRO A 166 -10.36 -11.98 5.00
N GLN A 167 -9.51 -12.76 4.33
CA GLN A 167 -8.29 -13.31 4.93
C GLN A 167 -7.27 -12.21 5.25
N ALA A 168 -7.06 -11.27 4.34
CA ALA A 168 -6.17 -10.12 4.58
C ALA A 168 -6.69 -9.22 5.70
N VAL A 169 -8.02 -8.96 5.75
CA VAL A 169 -8.65 -8.18 6.83
C VAL A 169 -8.44 -8.83 8.19
N ALA A 170 -8.51 -10.16 8.30
CA ALA A 170 -8.25 -10.86 9.55
C ALA A 170 -6.81 -10.63 10.08
N VAL A 171 -5.84 -10.40 9.20
CA VAL A 171 -4.48 -10.00 9.61
C VAL A 171 -4.46 -8.56 10.12
N LEU A 172 -5.17 -7.65 9.45
CA LEU A 172 -5.23 -6.23 9.83
C LEU A 172 -5.99 -6.00 11.14
N GLU A 173 -6.95 -6.86 11.48
CA GLU A 173 -7.71 -6.79 12.74
C GLU A 173 -6.85 -6.92 14.00
N GLN A 174 -5.60 -7.39 13.88
CA GLN A 174 -4.64 -7.38 14.99
C GLN A 174 -4.27 -5.95 15.44
N PHE A 175 -4.42 -4.96 14.56
CA PHE A 175 -4.11 -3.56 14.80
C PHE A 175 -5.20 -2.64 14.23
N PRO A 176 -6.44 -2.71 14.77
CA PRO A 176 -7.63 -2.08 14.16
C PRO A 176 -7.58 -0.55 14.11
N ASP A 177 -6.76 0.07 14.95
CA ASP A 177 -6.60 1.53 15.03
C ASP A 177 -5.58 2.08 14.02
N ARG A 178 -4.85 1.22 13.30
CA ARG A 178 -3.88 1.67 12.31
C ARG A 178 -4.58 2.10 11.01
N PRO A 179 -4.21 3.26 10.46
CA PRO A 179 -4.70 3.66 9.15
C PRO A 179 -4.11 2.75 8.08
N THR A 180 -4.93 2.25 7.18
CA THR A 180 -4.49 1.41 6.07
C THR A 180 -4.51 2.16 4.75
N THR A 181 -3.55 1.86 3.86
CA THR A 181 -3.52 2.29 2.46
C THR A 181 -3.55 1.06 1.58
N TRP A 182 -4.53 0.99 0.70
CA TRP A 182 -4.75 -0.12 -0.23
C TRP A 182 -4.33 0.32 -1.62
N ILE A 183 -3.38 -0.38 -2.23
CA ILE A 183 -2.77 -0.08 -3.52
C ILE A 183 -3.11 -1.23 -4.47
N ALA A 184 -3.95 -0.97 -5.45
CA ALA A 184 -4.34 -1.93 -6.48
C ALA A 184 -3.86 -1.42 -7.85
N GLY A 185 -2.62 -1.71 -8.17
CA GLY A 185 -1.96 -1.22 -9.38
C GLY A 185 -1.47 0.25 -9.31
N PRO A 186 -0.82 0.74 -10.37
CA PRO A 186 -0.43 2.15 -10.54
C PRO A 186 -1.65 3.07 -10.58
N SER A 187 -1.45 4.33 -10.19
CA SER A 187 -2.54 5.32 -10.19
C SER A 187 -3.05 5.60 -11.60
N ALA A 188 -4.31 5.31 -11.83
CA ALA A 188 -5.00 5.61 -13.09
C ALA A 188 -6.48 5.88 -12.86
N THR A 189 -7.09 6.67 -13.75
CA THR A 189 -8.53 6.82 -13.82
C THR A 189 -9.04 6.71 -15.26
N SER A 190 -10.26 6.20 -15.43
CA SER A 190 -10.94 6.13 -16.72
C SER A 190 -12.39 6.65 -16.63
N ASP A 191 -12.75 7.28 -15.51
CA ASP A 191 -14.15 7.54 -15.15
C ASP A 191 -14.84 8.59 -16.01
N ILE A 192 -14.08 9.48 -16.65
CA ILE A 192 -14.68 10.63 -17.37
C ILE A 192 -14.72 10.38 -18.88
N GLU A 193 -13.64 9.89 -19.48
CA GLU A 193 -13.51 9.81 -20.95
C GLU A 193 -13.40 8.37 -21.47
N LEU A 194 -13.53 7.35 -20.60
CA LEU A 194 -13.29 5.93 -20.92
C LEU A 194 -11.87 5.66 -21.47
N VAL A 195 -10.98 6.63 -21.32
CA VAL A 195 -9.56 6.54 -21.65
C VAL A 195 -8.76 6.56 -20.35
N ARG A 196 -7.86 5.59 -20.17
CA ARG A 196 -7.00 5.53 -19.01
C ARG A 196 -6.05 6.73 -18.96
N VAL A 197 -6.12 7.51 -17.89
CA VAL A 197 -5.19 8.60 -17.58
C VAL A 197 -4.40 8.21 -16.33
N ASP A 198 -3.08 8.18 -16.46
CA ASP A 198 -2.20 7.77 -15.38
C ASP A 198 -1.80 8.95 -14.46
N GLY A 199 -1.54 8.66 -13.18
CA GLY A 199 -0.98 9.62 -12.23
C GLY A 199 -1.97 10.66 -11.68
N VAL A 200 -3.25 10.32 -11.54
CA VAL A 200 -4.27 11.26 -11.04
C VAL A 200 -4.25 11.36 -9.51
N HIS A 201 -4.07 10.25 -8.81
CA HIS A 201 -4.20 10.16 -7.35
C HIS A 201 -3.07 9.40 -6.67
N GLY A 202 -1.91 9.25 -7.31
CA GLY A 202 -0.77 8.51 -6.78
C GLY A 202 0.30 8.22 -7.83
N PRO A 203 1.27 7.36 -7.51
CA PRO A 203 2.38 7.00 -8.38
C PRO A 203 1.92 6.43 -9.72
N ARG A 204 2.51 6.88 -10.81
CA ARG A 204 2.32 6.34 -12.17
C ARG A 204 2.99 4.98 -12.35
N ASN A 205 4.06 4.75 -11.58
CA ASN A 205 4.86 3.53 -11.67
C ASN A 205 4.79 2.78 -10.35
N LEU A 206 4.26 1.57 -10.38
CA LEU A 206 4.30 0.63 -9.27
C LEU A 206 5.30 -0.48 -9.59
N ARG A 207 6.31 -0.65 -8.73
CA ARG A 207 7.37 -1.64 -8.86
C ARG A 207 7.36 -2.52 -7.62
N VAL A 208 7.12 -3.81 -7.79
CA VAL A 208 6.87 -4.75 -6.68
C VAL A 208 7.99 -5.78 -6.60
N ILE A 209 8.59 -5.88 -5.42
CA ILE A 209 9.60 -6.89 -5.11
C ILE A 209 8.93 -7.96 -4.25
N LEU A 210 8.69 -9.14 -4.82
CA LEU A 210 8.19 -10.30 -4.09
C LEU A 210 9.35 -11.08 -3.50
N VAL A 211 9.25 -11.40 -2.22
CA VAL A 211 10.35 -12.02 -1.45
C VAL A 211 9.93 -13.41 -0.99
N LYS A 212 10.73 -14.41 -1.38
CA LYS A 212 10.56 -15.81 -0.97
C LYS A 212 10.93 -16.03 0.49
#